data_99627783364cd9f3de00986c5c6d24a7
#
_entry.id   99627783364cd9f3de00986c5c6d24a7
#
_cell.length_a   1.000
_cell.length_b   1.000
_cell.length_c   1.000
_cell.angle_alpha   90.00
_cell.angle_beta   90.00
_cell.angle_gamma   90.00
#
_symmetry.space_group_name_H-M   'P 1'
#
loop_
_entity.id
_entity.type
_entity.pdbx_description
1 polymer ?
#
loop_
_entity_poly.entity_id
_entity_poly.type
_entity_poly.pdbx_seq_one_letter_code
_entity_poly.pdbx_strand_id
1 'polypeptide(L)'
;MIDQPQLDLSRRPDAQLQRELQARFNPEGSDLRRMQHRMTEMLRVIDGICRRHGLRYWLCSGTLLGAVRHEGYIPWDDDLDIEMMRPDYDRLMEILPRELPEDLALQNADTDPGYFYCY
;
A
#
# COMPACT_ATOMS: atom_id res chain seq x y z
N MET A 1 28.85 24.05 3.84
CA MET A 1 27.61 23.55 3.19
C MET A 1 27.98 22.28 2.45
N ILE A 2 27.52 21.15 2.92
CA ILE A 2 27.70 19.88 2.20
C ILE A 2 26.65 19.91 1.10
N ASP A 3 27.11 19.99 -0.14
CA ASP A 3 26.26 19.89 -1.32
C ASP A 3 25.63 18.48 -1.31
N GLN A 4 24.41 18.38 -0.84
CA GLN A 4 23.67 17.13 -0.97
C GLN A 4 23.31 16.99 -2.44
N PRO A 5 23.75 15.94 -3.13
CA PRO A 5 23.32 15.72 -4.51
C PRO A 5 21.80 15.72 -4.54
N GLN A 6 21.21 16.60 -5.35
CA GLN A 6 19.77 16.61 -5.58
C GLN A 6 19.39 15.25 -6.14
N LEU A 7 18.66 14.49 -5.34
CA LEU A 7 18.14 13.20 -5.76
C LEU A 7 17.10 13.44 -6.86
N ASP A 8 17.39 13.05 -8.08
CA ASP A 8 16.40 13.08 -9.16
C ASP A 8 15.41 11.92 -8.95
N LEU A 9 14.32 12.19 -8.24
CA LEU A 9 13.28 11.22 -7.94
C LEU A 9 12.36 10.92 -9.13
N SER A 10 12.56 11.58 -10.28
CA SER A 10 11.79 11.34 -11.50
C SER A 10 12.21 10.06 -12.22
N ARG A 11 13.40 9.57 -11.96
CA ARG A 11 13.97 8.39 -12.61
C ARG A 11 13.84 7.17 -11.72
N ARG A 12 13.66 6.01 -12.37
CA ARG A 12 13.79 4.72 -11.69
C ARG A 12 15.22 4.62 -11.14
N PRO A 13 15.40 4.39 -9.83
CA PRO A 13 16.73 4.25 -9.26
C PRO A 13 17.43 3.01 -9.82
N ASP A 14 18.73 3.11 -10.06
CA ASP A 14 19.55 1.93 -10.27
C ASP A 14 19.67 1.11 -8.98
N ALA A 15 20.25 -0.08 -9.07
CA ALA A 15 20.33 -1.00 -7.94
C ALA A 15 21.12 -0.44 -6.75
N GLN A 16 22.14 0.39 -7.02
CA GLN A 16 22.94 1.03 -5.96
C GLN A 16 22.10 2.08 -5.23
N LEU A 17 21.49 3.00 -5.96
CA LEU A 17 20.63 4.04 -5.38
C LEU A 17 19.46 3.43 -4.62
N GLN A 18 18.85 2.37 -5.15
CA GLN A 18 17.78 1.66 -4.46
C GLN A 18 18.23 1.12 -3.10
N ARG A 19 19.42 0.51 -3.03
CA ARG A 19 19.97 0.02 -1.76
C ARG A 19 20.28 1.15 -0.79
N GLU A 20 20.82 2.27 -1.27
CA GLU A 20 21.11 3.44 -0.45
C GLU A 20 19.83 4.05 0.14
N LEU A 21 18.78 4.17 -0.67
CA LEU A 21 17.47 4.64 -0.22
C LEU A 21 16.84 3.70 0.81
N GLN A 22 16.90 2.39 0.59
CA GLN A 22 16.42 1.41 1.55
C GLN A 22 17.20 1.45 2.85
N ALA A 23 18.52 1.52 2.79
CA ALA A 23 19.36 1.62 3.99
C ALA A 23 19.07 2.90 4.80
N ARG A 24 18.70 3.98 4.13
CA ARG A 24 18.40 5.26 4.77
C ARG A 24 16.99 5.33 5.37
N PHE A 25 15.99 4.83 4.68
CA PHE A 25 14.58 5.08 5.01
C PHE A 25 13.84 3.87 5.57
N ASN A 26 14.09 2.67 5.04
CA ASN A 26 13.37 1.46 5.44
C ASN A 26 14.26 0.21 5.49
N PRO A 27 15.40 0.26 6.22
CA PRO A 27 16.25 -0.90 6.34
C PRO A 27 15.49 -2.08 6.98
N GLU A 28 15.90 -3.31 6.65
CA GLU A 28 15.33 -4.50 7.27
C GLU A 28 15.42 -4.41 8.80
N GLY A 29 14.33 -4.77 9.49
CA GLY A 29 14.19 -4.66 10.94
C GLY A 29 13.72 -3.30 11.44
N SER A 30 13.64 -2.25 10.60
CA SER A 30 13.03 -0.98 10.98
C SER A 30 11.51 -1.11 11.12
N ASP A 31 10.91 -0.24 11.92
CA ASP A 31 9.46 -0.22 12.11
C ASP A 31 8.71 0.03 10.81
N LEU A 32 9.20 0.98 10.01
CA LEU A 32 8.61 1.27 8.69
C LEU A 32 8.65 0.03 7.79
N ARG A 33 9.79 -0.69 7.73
CA ARG A 33 9.89 -1.87 6.89
C ARG A 33 8.97 -3.00 7.37
N ARG A 34 8.85 -3.19 8.68
CA ARG A 34 7.88 -4.16 9.24
C ARG A 34 6.45 -3.79 8.87
N MET A 35 6.10 -2.51 8.91
CA MET A 35 4.80 -2.01 8.52
C MET A 35 4.53 -2.25 7.02
N GLN A 36 5.51 -1.98 6.15
CA GLN A 36 5.40 -2.26 4.73
C GLN A 36 5.19 -3.76 4.45
N HIS A 37 5.89 -4.65 5.13
CA HIS A 37 5.66 -6.09 5.03
C HIS A 37 4.23 -6.45 5.46
N ARG A 38 3.76 -5.88 6.56
CA ARG A 38 2.40 -6.12 7.04
C ARG A 38 1.33 -5.66 6.06
N MET A 39 1.50 -4.47 5.48
CA MET A 39 0.59 -3.95 4.45
C MET A 39 0.58 -4.85 3.20
N THR A 40 1.71 -5.41 2.81
CA THR A 40 1.77 -6.39 1.71
C THR A 40 0.97 -7.65 2.02
N GLU A 41 1.04 -8.15 3.25
CA GLU A 41 0.23 -9.30 3.68
C GLU A 41 -1.27 -8.97 3.63
N MET A 42 -1.65 -7.78 4.10
CA MET A 42 -3.04 -7.30 4.01
C MET A 42 -3.51 -7.23 2.56
N LEU A 43 -2.69 -6.69 1.66
CA LEU A 43 -3.02 -6.65 0.23
C LEU A 43 -3.20 -8.06 -0.36
N ARG A 44 -2.39 -9.04 0.04
CA ARG A 44 -2.56 -10.43 -0.38
C ARG A 44 -3.91 -11.00 0.04
N VAL A 45 -4.37 -10.68 1.24
CA VAL A 45 -5.71 -11.07 1.71
C VAL A 45 -6.79 -10.45 0.83
N ILE A 46 -6.70 -9.15 0.57
CA ILE A 46 -7.66 -8.43 -0.29
C ILE A 46 -7.63 -8.97 -1.72
N ASP A 47 -6.45 -9.18 -2.28
CA ASP A 47 -6.28 -9.77 -3.62
C ASP A 47 -6.94 -11.15 -3.72
N GLY A 48 -6.74 -11.99 -2.72
CA GLY A 48 -7.38 -13.31 -2.66
C GLY A 48 -8.91 -13.23 -2.63
N ILE A 49 -9.46 -12.33 -1.82
CA ILE A 49 -10.91 -12.08 -1.76
C ILE A 49 -11.42 -11.55 -3.11
N CYS A 50 -10.77 -10.57 -3.68
CA CYS A 50 -11.15 -10.01 -4.98
C CYS A 50 -11.13 -11.07 -6.08
N ARG A 51 -10.12 -11.92 -6.13
CA ARG A 51 -10.03 -13.02 -7.12
C ARG A 51 -11.14 -14.03 -6.96
N ARG A 52 -11.48 -14.43 -5.74
CA ARG A 52 -12.59 -15.38 -5.48
C ARG A 52 -13.95 -14.86 -5.93
N HIS A 53 -14.15 -13.55 -5.84
CA HIS A 53 -15.42 -12.89 -6.15
C HIS A 53 -15.44 -12.19 -7.52
N GLY A 54 -14.38 -12.29 -8.31
CA GLY A 54 -14.30 -11.66 -9.62
C GLY A 54 -14.29 -10.13 -9.58
N LEU A 55 -13.78 -9.54 -8.49
CA LEU A 55 -13.67 -8.09 -8.30
C LEU A 55 -12.34 -7.57 -8.86
N ARG A 56 -12.37 -6.37 -9.40
CA ARG A 56 -11.19 -5.70 -9.96
C ARG A 56 -10.75 -4.54 -9.08
N TYR A 57 -9.47 -4.48 -8.83
CA TYR A 57 -8.82 -3.35 -8.20
C TYR A 57 -7.50 -3.04 -8.91
N TRP A 58 -6.94 -1.89 -8.65
CA TRP A 58 -5.59 -1.53 -9.09
C TRP A 58 -4.90 -0.68 -8.05
N LEU A 59 -3.56 -0.67 -8.12
CA LEU A 59 -2.75 0.20 -7.28
C LEU A 59 -2.89 1.65 -7.76
N CYS A 60 -2.83 2.59 -6.84
CA CYS A 60 -2.90 4.01 -7.14
C CYS A 60 -1.90 4.82 -6.31
N SER A 61 -1.83 6.11 -6.58
CA SER A 61 -1.02 7.08 -5.82
C SER A 61 0.43 6.62 -5.63
N GLY A 62 1.00 6.81 -4.45
CA GLY A 62 2.37 6.41 -4.11
C GLY A 62 2.62 4.91 -4.21
N THR A 63 1.61 4.09 -3.97
CA THR A 63 1.71 2.63 -4.12
C THR A 63 1.98 2.23 -5.57
N LEU A 64 1.25 2.81 -6.53
CA LEU A 64 1.50 2.58 -7.95
C LEU A 64 2.85 3.14 -8.39
N LEU A 65 3.18 4.35 -7.97
CA LEU A 65 4.47 4.97 -8.28
C LEU A 65 5.63 4.11 -7.74
N GLY A 66 5.52 3.60 -6.53
CA GLY A 66 6.50 2.69 -5.94
C GLY A 66 6.66 1.40 -6.74
N ALA A 67 5.54 0.78 -7.13
CA ALA A 67 5.55 -0.44 -7.92
C ALA A 67 6.30 -0.26 -9.25
N VAL A 68 6.08 0.87 -9.94
CA VAL A 68 6.72 1.18 -11.23
C VAL A 68 8.18 1.61 -11.07
N ARG A 69 8.46 2.49 -10.10
CA ARG A 69 9.77 3.13 -9.94
C ARG A 69 10.74 2.32 -9.06
N HIS A 70 10.25 1.70 -8.00
CA HIS A 70 11.04 0.99 -6.99
C HIS A 70 10.85 -0.53 -7.00
N GLU A 71 9.95 -1.04 -7.82
CA GLU A 71 9.52 -2.45 -7.81
C GLU A 71 8.98 -2.89 -6.43
N GLY A 72 8.40 -1.96 -5.70
CA GLY A 72 7.88 -2.16 -4.35
C GLY A 72 7.42 -0.84 -3.76
N TYR A 73 7.50 -0.68 -2.45
CA TYR A 73 7.21 0.59 -1.81
C TYR A 73 8.25 1.66 -2.18
N ILE A 74 7.79 2.89 -2.29
CA ILE A 74 8.69 4.03 -2.14
C ILE A 74 9.33 3.87 -0.74
N PRO A 75 10.66 3.92 -0.59
CA PRO A 75 11.31 3.53 0.67
C PRO A 75 10.80 4.23 1.94
N TRP A 76 10.31 5.47 1.83
CA TRP A 76 9.78 6.26 2.95
C TRP A 76 8.24 6.23 3.07
N ASP A 77 7.55 5.41 2.28
CA ASP A 77 6.10 5.38 2.25
C ASP A 77 5.51 4.51 3.37
N ASP A 78 4.49 5.01 4.05
CA ASP A 78 3.88 4.39 5.22
C ASP A 78 2.42 3.95 5.00
N ASP A 79 1.94 4.00 3.76
CA ASP A 79 0.59 3.59 3.39
C ASP A 79 0.55 2.72 2.13
N LEU A 80 -0.60 2.16 1.84
CA LEU A 80 -0.89 1.38 0.66
C LEU A 80 -2.30 1.70 0.18
N ASP A 81 -2.39 2.24 -1.03
CA ASP A 81 -3.65 2.66 -1.64
C ASP A 81 -4.01 1.81 -2.85
N ILE A 82 -5.27 1.42 -2.90
CA ILE A 82 -5.89 0.78 -4.06
C ILE A 82 -7.14 1.52 -4.47
N GLU A 83 -7.50 1.42 -5.73
CA GLU A 83 -8.75 1.94 -6.28
C GLU A 83 -9.58 0.83 -6.89
N MET A 84 -10.88 1.05 -6.89
CA MET A 84 -11.86 0.17 -7.52
C MET A 84 -12.95 0.99 -8.22
N MET A 85 -13.58 0.41 -9.22
CA MET A 85 -14.84 0.94 -9.72
C MET A 85 -15.92 0.78 -8.67
N ARG A 86 -16.87 1.71 -8.61
CA ARG A 86 -17.90 1.76 -7.57
C ARG A 86 -18.65 0.44 -7.37
N PRO A 87 -19.11 -0.27 -8.41
CA PRO A 87 -19.83 -1.55 -8.20
C PRO A 87 -18.95 -2.60 -7.51
N ASP A 88 -17.69 -2.70 -7.88
CA ASP A 88 -16.75 -3.66 -7.25
C ASP A 88 -16.43 -3.25 -5.82
N TYR A 89 -16.26 -1.95 -5.57
CA TYR A 89 -16.06 -1.42 -4.23
C TYR A 89 -17.26 -1.74 -3.31
N ASP A 90 -18.46 -1.44 -3.75
CA ASP A 90 -19.67 -1.70 -2.96
C ASP A 90 -19.80 -3.18 -2.64
N ARG A 91 -19.50 -4.05 -3.60
CA ARG A 91 -19.50 -5.49 -3.40
C ARG A 91 -18.43 -5.94 -2.41
N LEU A 92 -17.22 -5.38 -2.50
CA LEU A 92 -16.14 -5.69 -1.56
C LEU A 92 -16.52 -5.28 -0.12
N MET A 93 -17.16 -4.12 0.06
CA MET A 93 -17.62 -3.66 1.38
C MET A 93 -18.66 -4.61 2.01
N GLU A 94 -19.45 -5.29 1.22
CA GLU A 94 -20.38 -6.32 1.71
C GLU A 94 -19.68 -7.63 2.10
N ILE A 95 -18.60 -7.96 1.40
CA ILE A 95 -17.86 -9.23 1.57
C ILE A 95 -16.90 -9.18 2.76
N LEU A 96 -16.14 -8.09 2.91
CA LEU A 96 -15.06 -7.99 3.88
C LEU A 96 -15.46 -8.33 5.32
N PRO A 97 -16.61 -7.88 5.85
CA PRO A 97 -17.00 -8.23 7.22
C PRO A 97 -17.12 -9.73 7.48
N ARG A 98 -17.34 -10.52 6.44
CA ARG A 98 -17.54 -11.98 6.53
C ARG A 98 -16.28 -12.78 6.22
N GLU A 99 -15.35 -12.21 5.42
CA GLU A 99 -14.20 -12.96 4.90
C GLU A 99 -12.85 -12.45 5.39
N LEU A 100 -12.80 -11.31 6.09
CA LEU A 100 -11.55 -10.87 6.71
C LEU A 100 -11.12 -11.84 7.83
N PRO A 101 -9.82 -12.18 7.92
CA PRO A 101 -9.30 -12.89 9.07
C PRO A 101 -9.43 -12.07 10.35
N GLU A 102 -9.37 -12.72 11.51
CA GLU A 102 -9.62 -12.10 12.83
C GLU A 102 -8.67 -10.95 13.17
N ASP A 103 -7.48 -10.93 12.59
CA ASP A 103 -6.46 -9.91 12.82
C ASP A 103 -6.60 -8.68 11.91
N LEU A 104 -7.62 -8.65 11.06
CA LEU A 104 -7.95 -7.51 10.19
C LEU A 104 -9.38 -7.02 10.43
N ALA A 105 -9.58 -5.72 10.30
CA ALA A 105 -10.89 -5.10 10.44
C ALA A 105 -11.14 -4.11 9.31
N LEU A 106 -12.39 -4.08 8.84
CA LEU A 106 -12.88 -3.04 7.94
C LEU A 106 -13.26 -1.81 8.78
N GLN A 107 -12.70 -0.67 8.44
CA GLN A 107 -13.08 0.62 9.02
C GLN A 107 -13.58 1.56 7.94
N ASN A 108 -14.82 1.97 8.04
CA ASN A 108 -15.46 2.96 7.18
C ASN A 108 -16.59 3.67 7.96
N ALA A 109 -17.34 4.55 7.31
CA ALA A 109 -18.42 5.29 7.96
C ALA A 109 -19.53 4.41 8.54
N ASP A 110 -19.74 3.21 7.96
CA ASP A 110 -20.77 2.27 8.44
C ASP A 110 -20.30 1.47 9.67
N THR A 111 -19.01 1.18 9.75
CA THR A 111 -18.43 0.40 10.85
C THR A 111 -17.92 1.27 12.00
N ASP A 112 -17.61 2.52 11.73
CA ASP A 112 -17.07 3.48 12.70
C ASP A 112 -17.74 4.85 12.52
N PRO A 113 -18.63 5.26 13.43
CA PRO A 113 -19.30 6.56 13.36
C PRO A 113 -18.34 7.77 13.41
N GLY A 114 -17.13 7.58 13.91
CA GLY A 114 -16.09 8.61 13.97
C GLY A 114 -15.23 8.69 12.71
N TYR A 115 -15.48 7.84 11.72
CA TYR A 115 -14.69 7.81 10.51
C TYR A 115 -14.95 9.05 9.64
N PHE A 116 -13.88 9.73 9.24
CA PHE A 116 -13.96 11.04 8.56
C PHE A 116 -13.37 11.06 7.14
N TYR A 117 -12.79 9.97 6.68
CA TYR A 117 -12.31 9.88 5.31
C TYR A 117 -13.46 9.69 4.32
N CYS A 118 -13.33 10.31 3.14
CA CYS A 118 -14.30 10.17 2.05
C CYS A 118 -13.84 9.09 1.07
N TYR A 119 -14.75 8.23 0.67
CA TYR A 119 -14.53 7.25 -0.41
C TYR A 119 -15.71 7.24 -1.37
#